data_248f73f32a256f0062518b5b2f41fac0
#
_entry.id   248f73f32a256f0062518b5b2f41fac0
#
_cell.length_a   1.000
_cell.length_b   1.000
_cell.length_c   1.000
_cell.angle_alpha   90.00
_cell.angle_beta   90.00
_cell.angle_gamma   90.00
#
_symmetry.space_group_name_H-M   'P 1'
#
loop_
_entity.id
_entity.type
_entity.pdbx_description
1 polymer ?
#
loop_
_entity_poly.entity_id
_entity_poly.type
_entity_poly.pdbx_seq_one_letter_code
_entity_poly.pdbx_strand_id
1 'polypeptide(L)'
;YGASVSTLRRTIRILNQAGVCRTLNGKGTRIFPLGTPCEPPDFESPAIRRNLSFFVQSFEILIYSCDGVTRSFLSSLSQDRIEELTGLLEECLNTRQGELSIWYYLIFVSQYSHLTGVREIYKTIYSLFLWGYPLKASSGNLTDLDCVIMHFTEAMVRHLKEHDYDQCAADVKELLFKQFPAARQYLIGHGIPPEELRIS
;
A
#
# COMPACT_ATOMS: atom_id res chain seq x y z
N TYR A 1 -10.03 2.66 25.16
CA TYR A 1 -8.73 2.25 24.61
C TYR A 1 -7.54 2.54 25.55
N GLY A 2 -7.71 3.20 26.69
CA GLY A 2 -6.66 3.40 27.71
C GLY A 2 -5.44 4.23 27.29
N ALA A 3 -5.46 4.87 26.11
CA ALA A 3 -4.35 5.68 25.63
C ALA A 3 -4.32 7.05 26.34
N SER A 4 -3.12 7.52 26.72
CA SER A 4 -2.95 8.85 27.33
C SER A 4 -3.24 9.97 26.32
N VAL A 5 -3.67 11.14 26.81
CA VAL A 5 -3.90 12.33 25.97
C VAL A 5 -2.63 12.73 25.18
N SER A 6 -1.45 12.55 25.77
CA SER A 6 -0.17 12.82 25.11
C SER A 6 0.07 11.86 23.95
N THR A 7 -0.24 10.58 24.13
CA THR A 7 -0.15 9.57 23.05
C THR A 7 -1.09 9.90 21.91
N LEU A 8 -2.35 10.22 22.21
CA LEU A 8 -3.33 10.62 21.20
C LEU A 8 -2.91 11.88 20.43
N ARG A 9 -2.42 12.91 21.11
CA ARG A 9 -1.90 14.12 20.45
C ARG A 9 -0.71 13.82 19.54
N ARG A 10 0.21 12.95 19.98
CA ARG A 10 1.35 12.51 19.17
C ARG A 10 0.88 11.75 17.92
N THR A 11 -0.06 10.82 18.09
CA THR A 11 -0.65 10.05 16.98
C THR A 11 -1.34 10.96 15.97
N ILE A 12 -2.20 11.88 16.44
CA ILE A 12 -2.88 12.86 15.57
C ILE A 12 -1.86 13.72 14.81
N ARG A 13 -0.76 14.13 15.45
CA ARG A 13 0.29 14.89 14.78
C ARG A 13 0.95 14.08 13.66
N ILE A 14 1.27 12.81 13.93
CA ILE A 14 1.84 11.91 12.92
C ILE A 14 0.86 11.73 11.75
N LEU A 15 -0.42 11.49 12.04
CA LEU A 15 -1.44 11.34 11.01
C LEU A 15 -1.68 12.63 10.20
N ASN A 16 -1.60 13.80 10.84
CA ASN A 16 -1.64 15.09 10.14
C ASN A 16 -0.42 15.28 9.23
N GLN A 17 0.78 14.94 9.71
CA GLN A 17 2.01 15.00 8.91
C GLN A 17 1.99 14.01 7.74
N ALA A 18 1.32 12.88 7.92
CA ALA A 18 1.11 11.88 6.87
C ALA A 18 -0.04 12.23 5.89
N GLY A 19 -0.74 13.38 6.10
CA GLY A 19 -1.86 13.76 5.25
C GLY A 19 -3.14 12.90 5.42
N VAL A 20 -3.14 11.96 6.37
CA VAL A 20 -4.27 11.05 6.63
C VAL A 20 -5.43 11.77 7.32
N CYS A 21 -5.12 12.80 8.10
CA CYS A 21 -6.14 13.61 8.74
C CYS A 21 -5.72 15.08 8.82
N ARG A 22 -6.68 15.96 9.06
CA ARG A 22 -6.44 17.39 9.29
C ARG A 22 -7.18 17.86 10.53
N THR A 23 -6.44 18.48 11.45
CA THR A 23 -7.00 19.09 12.65
C THR A 23 -7.35 20.55 12.36
N LEU A 24 -8.62 20.90 12.53
CA LEU A 24 -9.12 22.27 12.40
C LEU A 24 -9.41 22.80 13.81
N ASN A 25 -8.81 23.94 14.14
CA ASN A 25 -9.02 24.58 15.44
C ASN A 25 -10.51 24.80 15.71
N GLY A 26 -11.00 24.30 16.86
CA GLY A 26 -12.40 24.40 17.26
C GLY A 26 -13.39 23.47 16.51
N LYS A 27 -12.95 22.74 15.48
CA LYS A 27 -13.81 21.85 14.66
C LYS A 27 -13.41 20.36 14.75
N GLY A 28 -12.37 20.04 15.51
CA GLY A 28 -11.89 18.67 15.69
C GLY A 28 -10.95 18.19 14.58
N THR A 29 -10.68 16.90 14.58
CA THR A 29 -9.82 16.23 13.57
C THR A 29 -10.73 15.50 12.57
N ARG A 30 -10.56 15.77 11.30
CA ARG A 30 -11.22 15.04 10.20
C ARG A 30 -10.23 14.06 9.57
N ILE A 31 -10.67 12.83 9.36
CA ILE A 31 -9.96 11.84 8.55
C ILE A 31 -10.42 12.08 7.12
N PHE A 32 -9.46 12.15 6.19
CA PHE A 32 -9.80 12.26 4.78
C PHE A 32 -10.26 10.89 4.28
N PRO A 33 -11.40 10.82 3.55
CA PRO A 33 -11.74 9.63 2.80
C PRO A 33 -10.61 9.29 1.83
N LEU A 34 -10.40 8.01 1.62
CA LEU A 34 -9.51 7.52 0.57
C LEU A 34 -9.92 8.17 -0.76
N GLY A 35 -8.95 8.78 -1.48
CA GLY A 35 -9.21 9.49 -2.73
C GLY A 35 -9.53 10.99 -2.59
N THR A 36 -9.57 11.56 -1.38
CA THR A 36 -9.66 13.02 -1.23
C THR A 36 -8.31 13.67 -1.57
N PRO A 37 -8.27 14.71 -2.43
CA PRO A 37 -7.04 15.45 -2.67
C PRO A 37 -6.50 15.99 -1.35
N CYS A 38 -5.27 15.62 -1.00
CA CYS A 38 -4.55 16.15 0.14
C CYS A 38 -3.34 16.96 -0.36
N GLU A 39 -2.93 17.91 0.45
CA GLU A 39 -1.67 18.62 0.17
C GLU A 39 -0.52 17.58 0.17
N PRO A 40 0.43 17.70 -0.75
CA PRO A 40 1.58 16.81 -0.77
C PRO A 40 2.31 16.88 0.57
N PRO A 41 2.93 15.77 1.02
CA PRO A 41 3.77 15.77 2.20
C PRO A 41 4.88 16.81 2.09
N ASP A 42 5.30 17.37 3.21
CA ASP A 42 6.50 18.20 3.26
C ASP A 42 7.74 17.32 3.06
N PHE A 43 8.18 17.19 1.81
CA PHE A 43 9.32 16.36 1.43
C PHE A 43 10.67 16.89 1.98
N GLU A 44 10.72 18.14 2.46
CA GLU A 44 11.91 18.67 3.13
C GLU A 44 12.05 18.19 4.58
N SER A 45 10.97 17.70 5.18
CA SER A 45 10.99 17.15 6.53
C SER A 45 11.91 15.92 6.62
N PRO A 46 12.91 15.89 7.53
CA PRO A 46 13.78 14.71 7.71
C PRO A 46 13.00 13.43 8.08
N ALA A 47 11.88 13.58 8.78
CA ALA A 47 11.02 12.45 9.13
C ALA A 47 10.33 11.86 7.89
N ILE A 48 9.87 12.72 6.99
CA ILE A 48 9.29 12.33 5.70
C ILE A 48 10.34 11.66 4.82
N ARG A 49 11.52 12.28 4.66
CA ARG A 49 12.62 11.73 3.85
C ARG A 49 13.05 10.34 4.32
N ARG A 50 13.18 10.13 5.63
CA ARG A 50 13.49 8.80 6.17
C ARG A 50 12.43 7.76 5.79
N ASN A 51 11.15 8.11 5.92
CA ASN A 51 10.06 7.21 5.58
C ASN A 51 9.98 6.93 4.08
N LEU A 52 10.32 7.90 3.23
CA LEU A 52 10.39 7.69 1.77
C LEU A 52 11.48 6.68 1.39
N SER A 53 12.66 6.75 2.02
CA SER A 53 13.70 5.74 1.82
C SER A 53 13.22 4.35 2.18
N PHE A 54 12.56 4.18 3.34
CA PHE A 54 11.96 2.89 3.71
C PHE A 54 10.85 2.46 2.76
N PHE A 55 10.04 3.39 2.25
CA PHE A 55 9.00 3.10 1.27
C PHE A 55 9.61 2.52 -0.02
N VAL A 56 10.67 3.13 -0.56
CA VAL A 56 11.38 2.62 -1.74
C VAL A 56 11.98 1.24 -1.47
N GLN A 57 12.68 1.06 -0.34
CA GLN A 57 13.24 -0.23 0.04
C GLN A 57 12.18 -1.32 0.23
N SER A 58 10.96 -0.93 0.64
CA SER A 58 9.85 -1.89 0.75
C SER A 58 9.39 -2.43 -0.59
N PHE A 59 9.45 -1.64 -1.68
CA PHE A 59 9.22 -2.15 -3.04
C PHE A 59 10.27 -3.19 -3.41
N GLU A 60 11.54 -2.94 -3.09
CA GLU A 60 12.62 -3.88 -3.36
C GLU A 60 12.37 -5.22 -2.66
N ILE A 61 12.08 -5.20 -1.36
CA ILE A 61 11.75 -6.40 -0.60
C ILE A 61 10.54 -7.12 -1.21
N LEU A 62 9.49 -6.40 -1.57
CA LEU A 62 8.30 -7.00 -2.19
C LEU A 62 8.63 -7.61 -3.55
N ILE A 63 9.35 -6.92 -4.42
CA ILE A 63 9.72 -7.41 -5.76
C ILE A 63 10.52 -8.71 -5.66
N TYR A 64 11.47 -8.81 -4.73
CA TYR A 64 12.29 -10.01 -4.57
C TYR A 64 11.57 -11.15 -3.85
N SER A 65 10.62 -10.84 -2.96
CA SER A 65 9.97 -11.86 -2.14
C SER A 65 8.58 -12.28 -2.63
N CYS A 66 7.89 -11.45 -3.41
CA CYS A 66 6.47 -11.64 -3.73
C CYS A 66 6.16 -13.00 -4.35
N ASP A 67 7.00 -13.50 -5.23
CA ASP A 67 6.76 -14.76 -5.93
C ASP A 67 6.65 -15.93 -4.94
N GLY A 68 7.69 -16.15 -4.14
CA GLY A 68 7.70 -17.23 -3.13
C GLY A 68 6.70 -17.00 -2.00
N VAL A 69 6.57 -15.75 -1.54
CA VAL A 69 5.63 -15.41 -0.47
C VAL A 69 4.20 -15.61 -0.91
N THR A 70 3.79 -15.10 -2.09
CA THR A 70 2.42 -15.21 -2.58
C THR A 70 1.99 -16.67 -2.74
N ARG A 71 2.82 -17.49 -3.40
CA ARG A 71 2.52 -18.93 -3.57
C ARG A 71 2.37 -19.64 -2.23
N SER A 72 3.37 -19.50 -1.37
CA SER A 72 3.38 -20.14 -0.05
C SER A 72 2.22 -19.69 0.82
N PHE A 73 1.91 -18.41 0.81
CA PHE A 73 0.81 -17.81 1.55
C PHE A 73 -0.54 -18.33 1.07
N LEU A 74 -0.87 -18.17 -0.22
CA LEU A 74 -2.16 -18.57 -0.78
C LEU A 74 -2.39 -20.08 -0.65
N SER A 75 -1.35 -20.90 -0.89
CA SER A 75 -1.46 -22.35 -0.72
C SER A 75 -1.69 -22.79 0.73
N SER A 76 -1.41 -21.93 1.71
CA SER A 76 -1.61 -22.22 3.13
C SER A 76 -2.92 -21.73 3.69
N LEU A 77 -3.68 -20.92 2.93
CA LEU A 77 -4.97 -20.41 3.36
C LEU A 77 -6.07 -21.47 3.31
N SER A 78 -7.02 -21.35 4.24
CA SER A 78 -8.28 -22.10 4.13
C SER A 78 -9.15 -21.52 3.01
N GLN A 79 -10.05 -22.34 2.50
CA GLN A 79 -11.00 -21.94 1.45
C GLN A 79 -11.79 -20.68 1.86
N ASP A 80 -12.28 -20.62 3.11
CA ASP A 80 -13.03 -19.45 3.62
C ASP A 80 -12.19 -18.16 3.54
N ARG A 81 -10.88 -18.24 3.75
CA ARG A 81 -9.97 -17.08 3.67
C ARG A 81 -9.69 -16.67 2.23
N ILE A 82 -9.61 -17.63 1.31
CA ILE A 82 -9.51 -17.32 -0.13
C ILE A 82 -10.79 -16.63 -0.59
N GLU A 83 -11.96 -17.11 -0.18
CA GLU A 83 -13.26 -16.49 -0.50
C GLU A 83 -13.38 -15.08 0.11
N GLU A 84 -12.93 -14.88 1.36
CA GLU A 84 -12.91 -13.57 2.02
C GLU A 84 -12.02 -12.58 1.23
N LEU A 85 -10.79 -12.97 0.88
CA LEU A 85 -9.90 -12.11 0.09
C LEU A 85 -10.51 -11.81 -1.28
N THR A 86 -11.04 -12.83 -1.96
CA THR A 86 -11.68 -12.68 -3.27
C THR A 86 -12.84 -11.70 -3.21
N GLY A 87 -13.71 -11.81 -2.20
CA GLY A 87 -14.84 -10.91 -2.00
C GLY A 87 -14.42 -9.45 -1.77
N LEU A 88 -13.36 -9.22 -1.00
CA LEU A 88 -12.81 -7.86 -0.81
C LEU A 88 -12.26 -7.27 -2.11
N LEU A 89 -11.60 -8.08 -2.93
CA LEU A 89 -11.09 -7.63 -4.23
C LEU A 89 -12.23 -7.35 -5.22
N GLU A 90 -13.29 -8.15 -5.21
CA GLU A 90 -14.51 -7.90 -6.00
C GLU A 90 -15.21 -6.59 -5.57
N GLU A 91 -15.24 -6.30 -4.27
CA GLU A 91 -15.75 -5.02 -3.77
C GLU A 91 -14.92 -3.85 -4.29
N CYS A 92 -13.58 -3.99 -4.35
CA CYS A 92 -12.71 -2.98 -4.95
C CYS A 92 -13.07 -2.72 -6.43
N LEU A 93 -13.37 -3.75 -7.21
CA LEU A 93 -13.81 -3.61 -8.60
C LEU A 93 -15.15 -2.89 -8.69
N ASN A 94 -16.13 -3.31 -7.89
CA ASN A 94 -17.48 -2.76 -7.90
C ASN A 94 -17.51 -1.28 -7.48
N THR A 95 -16.65 -0.89 -6.54
CA THR A 95 -16.55 0.48 -6.03
C THR A 95 -15.54 1.34 -6.79
N ARG A 96 -14.83 0.77 -7.78
CA ARG A 96 -13.71 1.40 -8.50
C ARG A 96 -12.60 1.92 -7.59
N GLN A 97 -12.35 1.21 -6.50
CA GLN A 97 -11.29 1.49 -5.53
C GLN A 97 -10.16 0.45 -5.65
N GLY A 98 -9.68 0.24 -6.86
CA GLY A 98 -8.65 -0.75 -7.16
C GLY A 98 -7.39 -0.60 -6.30
N GLU A 99 -7.07 0.63 -5.90
CA GLU A 99 -5.94 0.91 -5.01
C GLU A 99 -5.99 0.19 -3.67
N LEU A 100 -7.18 -0.18 -3.19
CA LEU A 100 -7.33 -0.95 -1.97
C LEU A 100 -6.93 -2.42 -2.15
N SER A 101 -6.89 -2.93 -3.37
CA SER A 101 -6.63 -4.35 -3.64
C SER A 101 -5.24 -4.79 -3.17
N ILE A 102 -4.19 -4.03 -3.48
CA ILE A 102 -2.83 -4.35 -3.01
C ILE A 102 -2.75 -4.24 -1.48
N TRP A 103 -3.52 -3.35 -0.88
CA TRP A 103 -3.59 -3.21 0.57
C TRP A 103 -4.23 -4.41 1.23
N TYR A 104 -5.37 -4.87 0.74
CA TYR A 104 -6.00 -6.08 1.23
C TYR A 104 -5.06 -7.27 1.11
N TYR A 105 -4.37 -7.42 -0.03
CA TYR A 105 -3.36 -8.44 -0.18
C TYR A 105 -2.26 -8.35 0.88
N LEU A 106 -1.64 -7.17 1.08
CA LEU A 106 -0.57 -6.99 2.07
C LEU A 106 -1.06 -7.22 3.51
N ILE A 107 -2.28 -6.78 3.83
CA ILE A 107 -2.91 -7.01 5.13
C ILE A 107 -3.11 -8.52 5.35
N PHE A 108 -3.65 -9.23 4.36
CA PHE A 108 -3.88 -10.67 4.46
C PHE A 108 -2.58 -11.43 4.67
N VAL A 109 -1.52 -11.13 3.91
CA VAL A 109 -0.20 -11.73 4.14
C VAL A 109 0.30 -11.45 5.56
N SER A 110 0.14 -10.22 6.05
CA SER A 110 0.60 -9.81 7.38
C SER A 110 -0.19 -10.47 8.53
N GLN A 111 -1.43 -10.88 8.27
CA GLN A 111 -2.28 -11.50 9.28
C GLN A 111 -2.27 -13.03 9.23
N TYR A 112 -2.30 -13.60 8.04
CA TYR A 112 -2.60 -15.01 7.84
C TYR A 112 -1.46 -15.85 7.28
N SER A 113 -0.30 -15.26 6.91
CA SER A 113 0.85 -16.07 6.52
C SER A 113 1.24 -17.05 7.64
N HIS A 114 1.47 -18.31 7.32
CA HIS A 114 1.94 -19.31 8.28
C HIS A 114 3.38 -19.02 8.78
N LEU A 115 4.15 -18.22 8.05
CA LEU A 115 5.51 -17.82 8.38
C LEU A 115 5.51 -16.53 9.22
N THR A 116 5.83 -16.64 10.52
CA THR A 116 5.84 -15.50 11.44
C THR A 116 6.74 -14.35 10.97
N GLY A 117 7.94 -14.67 10.44
CA GLY A 117 8.86 -13.65 9.92
C GLY A 117 8.27 -12.87 8.75
N VAL A 118 7.56 -13.54 7.85
CA VAL A 118 6.84 -12.90 6.75
C VAL A 118 5.76 -11.97 7.30
N ARG A 119 4.96 -12.41 8.27
CA ARG A 119 3.93 -11.55 8.88
C ARG A 119 4.52 -10.25 9.43
N GLU A 120 5.61 -10.32 10.18
CA GLU A 120 6.22 -9.12 10.79
C GLU A 120 6.80 -8.16 9.73
N ILE A 121 7.46 -8.69 8.70
CA ILE A 121 7.97 -7.89 7.58
C ILE A 121 6.80 -7.22 6.85
N TYR A 122 5.76 -7.96 6.51
CA TYR A 122 4.62 -7.43 5.77
C TYR A 122 3.78 -6.44 6.58
N LYS A 123 3.71 -6.56 7.91
CA LYS A 123 3.14 -5.52 8.78
C LYS A 123 3.88 -4.18 8.65
N THR A 124 5.20 -4.23 8.58
CA THR A 124 6.01 -3.03 8.40
C THR A 124 5.80 -2.44 7.01
N ILE A 125 5.87 -3.29 5.98
CA ILE A 125 5.70 -2.89 4.58
C ILE A 125 4.32 -2.26 4.36
N TYR A 126 3.25 -2.90 4.80
CA TYR A 126 1.91 -2.36 4.59
C TYR A 126 1.73 -0.99 5.28
N SER A 127 2.37 -0.79 6.43
CA SER A 127 2.34 0.50 7.13
C SER A 127 3.06 1.60 6.33
N LEU A 128 4.12 1.25 5.60
CA LEU A 128 4.84 2.18 4.74
C LEU A 128 4.07 2.46 3.44
N PHE A 129 3.36 1.48 2.90
CA PHE A 129 2.50 1.67 1.71
C PHE A 129 1.34 2.62 1.95
N LEU A 130 0.94 2.88 3.20
CA LEU A 130 0.03 3.98 3.55
C LEU A 130 0.52 5.33 3.04
N TRP A 131 1.83 5.52 2.92
CA TRP A 131 2.45 6.72 2.37
C TRP A 131 2.26 6.87 0.86
N GLY A 132 2.05 5.80 0.12
CA GLY A 132 1.73 5.83 -1.30
C GLY A 132 0.42 6.56 -1.61
N TYR A 133 -0.48 6.65 -0.64
CA TYR A 133 -1.78 7.29 -0.79
C TYR A 133 -1.72 8.81 -0.96
N PRO A 134 -1.05 9.58 -0.08
CA PRO A 134 -0.82 11.00 -0.30
C PRO A 134 -0.06 11.28 -1.59
N LEU A 135 0.89 10.42 -1.95
CA LEU A 135 1.64 10.51 -3.20
C LEU A 135 0.71 10.37 -4.40
N LYS A 136 -0.22 9.41 -4.37
CA LYS A 136 -1.22 9.24 -5.42
C LYS A 136 -2.17 10.44 -5.52
N ALA A 137 -2.71 10.87 -4.38
CA ALA A 137 -3.70 11.95 -4.34
C ALA A 137 -3.16 13.30 -4.85
N SER A 138 -1.85 13.54 -4.73
CA SER A 138 -1.21 14.78 -5.16
C SER A 138 -0.69 14.77 -6.60
N SER A 139 -0.53 13.60 -7.22
CA SER A 139 0.06 13.48 -8.57
C SER A 139 -0.87 13.87 -9.72
N GLY A 140 -2.17 14.04 -9.49
CA GLY A 140 -3.15 14.62 -10.44
C GLY A 140 -3.35 13.88 -11.77
N ASN A 141 -2.53 12.91 -12.13
CA ASN A 141 -2.52 12.28 -13.45
C ASN A 141 -2.33 10.77 -13.32
N LEU A 142 -3.39 10.06 -12.93
CA LEU A 142 -3.32 8.65 -12.53
C LEU A 142 -4.14 7.69 -13.40
N THR A 143 -4.70 8.16 -14.51
CA THR A 143 -5.52 7.31 -15.39
C THR A 143 -4.81 6.01 -15.78
N ASP A 144 -3.53 6.08 -16.13
CA ASP A 144 -2.78 4.89 -16.54
C ASP A 144 -2.51 3.94 -15.36
N LEU A 145 -2.16 4.50 -14.18
CA LEU A 145 -1.91 3.68 -13.00
C LEU A 145 -3.20 3.07 -12.45
N ASP A 146 -4.31 3.79 -12.50
CA ASP A 146 -5.62 3.27 -12.10
C ASP A 146 -6.04 2.11 -13.00
N CYS A 147 -5.83 2.22 -14.31
CA CYS A 147 -6.07 1.11 -15.24
C CYS A 147 -5.20 -0.11 -14.92
N VAL A 148 -3.91 0.09 -14.61
CA VAL A 148 -3.00 -1.01 -14.23
C VAL A 148 -3.47 -1.70 -12.95
N ILE A 149 -3.88 -0.93 -11.95
CA ILE A 149 -4.35 -1.47 -10.67
C ILE A 149 -5.70 -2.21 -10.83
N MET A 150 -6.61 -1.65 -11.61
CA MET A 150 -7.90 -2.31 -11.89
C MET A 150 -7.68 -3.63 -12.64
N HIS A 151 -6.82 -3.63 -13.66
CA HIS A 151 -6.47 -4.85 -14.40
C HIS A 151 -5.83 -5.92 -13.49
N PHE A 152 -4.91 -5.52 -12.62
CA PHE A 152 -4.36 -6.41 -11.59
C PHE A 152 -5.46 -7.00 -10.70
N THR A 153 -6.41 -6.17 -10.24
CA THR A 153 -7.47 -6.62 -9.36
C THR A 153 -8.37 -7.64 -10.06
N GLU A 154 -8.73 -7.41 -11.33
CA GLU A 154 -9.49 -8.35 -12.16
C GLU A 154 -8.76 -9.69 -12.35
N ALA A 155 -7.45 -9.63 -12.66
CA ALA A 155 -6.63 -10.82 -12.83
C ALA A 155 -6.52 -11.62 -11.53
N MET A 156 -6.23 -10.94 -10.41
CA MET A 156 -6.16 -11.57 -9.08
C MET A 156 -7.45 -12.29 -8.70
N VAL A 157 -8.62 -11.62 -8.87
CA VAL A 157 -9.93 -12.25 -8.59
C VAL A 157 -10.14 -13.50 -9.42
N ARG A 158 -9.82 -13.45 -10.72
CA ARG A 158 -9.95 -14.60 -11.60
C ARG A 158 -9.06 -15.76 -11.16
N HIS A 159 -7.76 -15.50 -10.96
CA HIS A 159 -6.79 -16.54 -10.61
C HIS A 159 -7.03 -17.12 -9.21
N LEU A 160 -7.51 -16.32 -8.25
CA LEU A 160 -7.94 -16.83 -6.93
C LEU A 160 -9.11 -17.82 -7.05
N LYS A 161 -10.12 -17.54 -7.89
CA LYS A 161 -11.24 -18.43 -8.16
C LYS A 161 -10.82 -19.72 -8.87
N GLU A 162 -9.81 -19.62 -9.71
CA GLU A 162 -9.23 -20.77 -10.44
C GLU A 162 -8.22 -21.55 -9.59
N HIS A 163 -7.87 -21.07 -8.39
CA HIS A 163 -6.80 -21.59 -7.52
C HIS A 163 -5.44 -21.61 -8.21
N ASP A 164 -5.22 -20.72 -9.17
CA ASP A 164 -3.94 -20.56 -9.87
C ASP A 164 -3.04 -19.57 -9.13
N TYR A 165 -2.41 -20.07 -8.07
CA TYR A 165 -1.55 -19.26 -7.20
C TYR A 165 -0.23 -18.87 -7.86
N ASP A 166 0.17 -19.55 -8.92
CA ASP A 166 1.32 -19.19 -9.73
C ASP A 166 1.05 -17.91 -10.51
N GLN A 167 -0.13 -17.80 -11.12
CA GLN A 167 -0.55 -16.56 -11.79
C GLN A 167 -0.82 -15.44 -10.79
N CYS A 168 -1.42 -15.71 -9.64
CA CYS A 168 -1.55 -14.70 -8.57
C CYS A 168 -0.18 -14.09 -8.20
N ALA A 169 0.86 -14.91 -8.08
CA ALA A 169 2.21 -14.43 -7.77
C ALA A 169 2.79 -13.58 -8.92
N ALA A 170 2.56 -14.00 -10.16
CA ALA A 170 2.96 -13.25 -11.35
C ALA A 170 2.25 -11.89 -11.43
N ASP A 171 0.95 -11.83 -11.13
CA ASP A 171 0.15 -10.61 -11.12
C ASP A 171 0.67 -9.59 -10.08
N VAL A 172 0.96 -10.06 -8.85
CA VAL A 172 1.54 -9.20 -7.80
C VAL A 172 2.87 -8.64 -8.24
N LYS A 173 3.74 -9.47 -8.82
CA LYS A 173 5.05 -9.06 -9.29
C LYS A 173 4.95 -8.03 -10.42
N GLU A 174 4.08 -8.25 -11.39
CA GLU A 174 3.85 -7.35 -12.50
C GLU A 174 3.34 -5.98 -12.01
N LEU A 175 2.38 -5.97 -11.08
CA LEU A 175 1.89 -4.73 -10.47
C LEU A 175 3.02 -3.94 -9.83
N LEU A 176 3.86 -4.59 -9.01
CA LEU A 176 4.97 -3.93 -8.32
C LEU A 176 5.98 -3.33 -9.31
N PHE A 177 6.31 -4.06 -10.38
CA PHE A 177 7.20 -3.56 -11.42
C PHE A 177 6.63 -2.38 -12.20
N LYS A 178 5.31 -2.30 -12.36
CA LYS A 178 4.64 -1.17 -13.02
C LYS A 178 4.47 0.04 -12.08
N GLN A 179 4.22 -0.20 -10.79
CA GLN A 179 4.02 0.87 -9.81
C GLN A 179 5.32 1.56 -9.40
N PHE A 180 6.42 0.81 -9.25
CA PHE A 180 7.67 1.37 -8.74
C PHE A 180 8.22 2.51 -9.61
N PRO A 181 8.31 2.39 -10.93
CA PRO A 181 8.77 3.49 -11.79
C PRO A 181 7.92 4.75 -11.66
N ALA A 182 6.60 4.61 -11.56
CA ALA A 182 5.68 5.73 -11.39
C ALA A 182 5.89 6.45 -10.04
N ALA A 183 5.99 5.68 -8.94
CA ALA A 183 6.29 6.22 -7.62
C ALA A 183 7.65 6.93 -7.59
N ARG A 184 8.67 6.31 -8.20
CA ARG A 184 10.02 6.87 -8.31
C ARG A 184 10.03 8.19 -9.09
N GLN A 185 9.38 8.24 -10.24
CA GLN A 185 9.30 9.44 -11.06
C GLN A 185 8.59 10.58 -10.33
N TYR A 186 7.53 10.28 -9.61
CA TYR A 186 6.83 11.26 -8.79
C TYR A 186 7.75 11.86 -7.71
N LEU A 187 8.50 11.04 -6.98
CA LEU A 187 9.41 11.48 -5.93
C LEU A 187 10.55 12.34 -6.49
N ILE A 188 11.11 11.97 -7.65
CA ILE A 188 12.11 12.78 -8.36
C ILE A 188 11.54 14.17 -8.71
N GLY A 189 10.31 14.22 -9.20
CA GLY A 189 9.61 15.47 -9.52
C GLY A 189 9.41 16.39 -8.31
N HIS A 190 9.45 15.84 -7.09
CA HIS A 190 9.38 16.57 -5.82
C HIS A 190 10.74 16.77 -5.15
N GLY A 191 11.83 16.68 -5.92
CA GLY A 191 13.17 17.03 -5.45
C GLY A 191 13.91 15.93 -4.68
N ILE A 192 13.39 14.69 -4.66
CA ILE A 192 14.13 13.57 -4.08
C ILE A 192 15.23 13.12 -5.04
N PRO A 193 16.50 13.07 -4.64
CA PRO A 193 17.60 12.67 -5.50
C PRO A 193 17.41 11.26 -6.04
N PRO A 194 17.64 11.03 -7.36
CA PRO A 194 17.46 9.70 -7.97
C PRO A 194 18.29 8.59 -7.34
N GLU A 195 19.44 8.93 -6.77
CA GLU A 195 20.34 8.01 -6.06
C GLU A 195 19.74 7.46 -4.76
N GLU A 196 18.87 8.22 -4.09
CA GLU A 196 18.13 7.78 -2.90
C GLU A 196 16.97 6.81 -3.23
N LEU A 197 16.63 6.71 -4.52
CA LEU A 197 15.49 5.96 -5.02
C LEU A 197 15.91 4.77 -5.92
N ARG A 198 17.15 4.28 -5.77
CA ARG A 198 17.63 3.11 -6.52
C ARG A 198 17.22 1.84 -5.80
N ILE A 199 16.72 0.88 -6.58
CA ILE A 199 16.66 -0.53 -6.19
C ILE A 199 18.01 -1.14 -6.55
N SER A 200 18.57 -1.93 -5.65
CA SER A 200 19.88 -2.59 -5.78
C SER A 200 19.87 -3.69 -6.86
#